data_a37a8a979967159b23e83703a9573c01
#
_entry.id   a37a8a979967159b23e83703a9573c01
#
_cell.length_a   1.000
_cell.length_b   1.000
_cell.length_c   1.000
_cell.angle_alpha   90.00
_cell.angle_beta   90.00
_cell.angle_gamma   90.00
#
_symmetry.space_group_name_H-M   'P 1'
#
loop_
_entity.id
_entity.type
_entity.pdbx_description
1 polymer ?
#
loop_
_entity_poly.entity_id
_entity_poly.type
_entity_poly.pdbx_seq_one_letter_code
_entity_poly.pdbx_strand_id
1 'polypeptide(L)'
;MDSSCGSGSMAVKKKNENEIVVVEQDSAAISTVNVEQALEEWNAYQKITELMLDETDYQQIQGRAFKKKSAWRKYARAFNITTEIIDKDIVKTDKGAVKEASFIVRATLPTGRYADGWGNCSRQEGNKAHPNHDIPATAMTRATNRAIADLIGAGEVTAEEIQAELKMEAVERAKAKLRKNNDVVIDVE
;
A
#
# COMPACT_ATOMS: atom_id res chain seq x y z
N MET A 1 46.20 -52.29 4.71
CA MET A 1 44.90 -51.74 5.02
C MET A 1 44.91 -50.43 4.29
N ASP A 2 44.62 -50.54 3.02
CA ASP A 2 45.07 -49.58 2.02
C ASP A 2 44.05 -48.47 1.79
N SER A 3 44.47 -47.23 1.96
CA SER A 3 43.78 -46.00 1.60
C SER A 3 44.24 -45.56 0.21
N SER A 4 43.46 -45.84 -0.81
CA SER A 4 43.70 -45.36 -2.16
C SER A 4 43.09 -43.96 -2.34
N CYS A 5 43.96 -42.96 -2.42
CA CYS A 5 43.65 -41.58 -2.75
C CYS A 5 43.72 -41.43 -4.28
N GLY A 6 42.56 -41.33 -4.95
CA GLY A 6 42.47 -41.07 -6.38
C GLY A 6 42.52 -39.58 -6.69
N SER A 7 43.65 -39.07 -7.13
CA SER A 7 43.81 -37.70 -7.65
C SER A 7 43.29 -37.64 -9.09
N GLY A 8 42.10 -37.04 -9.24
CA GLY A 8 41.53 -36.70 -10.54
C GLY A 8 42.18 -35.42 -11.12
N SER A 9 43.00 -35.60 -12.14
CA SER A 9 43.62 -34.53 -12.93
C SER A 9 42.56 -33.82 -13.76
N MET A 10 42.32 -32.54 -13.47
CA MET A 10 41.53 -31.66 -14.33
C MET A 10 42.36 -31.24 -15.56
N ALA A 11 42.03 -31.81 -16.72
CA ALA A 11 42.54 -31.32 -17.98
C ALA A 11 41.87 -30.03 -18.39
N VAL A 12 42.61 -28.92 -18.33
CA VAL A 12 42.17 -27.62 -18.85
C VAL A 12 42.24 -27.65 -20.38
N LYS A 13 41.11 -27.80 -21.05
CA LYS A 13 41.00 -27.56 -22.51
C LYS A 13 40.97 -26.03 -22.76
N LYS A 14 41.95 -25.53 -23.52
CA LYS A 14 41.93 -24.19 -24.09
C LYS A 14 40.73 -24.07 -25.04
N LYS A 15 39.80 -23.18 -24.74
CA LYS A 15 38.63 -22.86 -25.56
C LYS A 15 39.01 -21.82 -26.62
N ASN A 16 38.63 -22.07 -27.86
CA ASN A 16 38.72 -21.09 -28.97
C ASN A 16 37.82 -19.86 -28.72
N GLU A 17 38.34 -18.69 -29.03
CA GLU A 17 37.71 -17.39 -28.71
C GLU A 17 36.46 -17.01 -29.55
N ASN A 18 35.88 -17.94 -30.33
CA ASN A 18 34.72 -17.62 -31.20
C ASN A 18 33.54 -18.60 -31.05
N GLU A 19 33.42 -19.29 -29.95
CA GLU A 19 32.25 -20.12 -29.70
C GLU A 19 31.19 -19.31 -28.93
N ILE A 20 30.12 -18.93 -29.63
CA ILE A 20 28.92 -18.33 -29.01
C ILE A 20 28.32 -19.43 -28.14
N VAL A 21 28.54 -19.33 -26.83
CA VAL A 21 27.84 -20.17 -25.86
C VAL A 21 26.40 -19.66 -25.83
N VAL A 22 25.48 -20.33 -26.52
CA VAL A 22 24.08 -20.20 -26.28
C VAL A 22 23.84 -20.73 -24.87
N VAL A 23 23.77 -19.80 -23.90
CA VAL A 23 23.20 -20.11 -22.59
C VAL A 23 21.72 -20.35 -22.87
N GLU A 24 21.29 -21.60 -22.93
CA GLU A 24 19.88 -21.93 -22.72
C GLU A 24 19.56 -21.36 -21.33
N GLN A 25 19.00 -20.14 -21.32
CA GLN A 25 18.25 -19.70 -20.16
C GLN A 25 17.11 -20.72 -20.05
N ASP A 26 17.21 -21.61 -19.06
CA ASP A 26 16.02 -22.21 -18.48
C ASP A 26 15.04 -21.04 -18.30
N SER A 27 14.10 -20.95 -19.23
CA SER A 27 12.95 -20.09 -19.05
C SER A 27 12.32 -20.64 -17.78
N ALA A 28 12.63 -20.00 -16.64
CA ALA A 28 11.94 -20.26 -15.39
C ALA A 28 10.46 -20.25 -15.77
N ALA A 29 9.87 -21.44 -15.77
CA ALA A 29 8.51 -21.63 -16.19
C ALA A 29 7.70 -20.54 -15.48
N ILE A 30 7.20 -19.60 -16.25
CA ILE A 30 6.21 -18.64 -15.75
C ILE A 30 5.19 -19.55 -15.10
N SER A 31 5.12 -19.52 -13.76
CA SER A 31 4.25 -20.38 -13.01
C SER A 31 2.89 -20.21 -13.64
N THR A 32 2.40 -21.26 -14.28
CA THR A 32 1.12 -21.22 -14.97
C THR A 32 0.12 -20.72 -13.94
N VAL A 33 -0.44 -19.53 -14.19
CA VAL A 33 -1.45 -18.95 -13.29
C VAL A 33 -2.53 -20.00 -13.17
N ASN A 34 -2.73 -20.52 -11.97
CA ASN A 34 -3.83 -21.44 -11.71
C ASN A 34 -5.11 -20.61 -11.71
N VAL A 35 -5.75 -20.53 -12.89
CA VAL A 35 -6.96 -19.74 -13.11
C VAL A 35 -8.08 -20.16 -12.17
N GLU A 36 -8.20 -21.46 -11.89
CA GLU A 36 -9.22 -22.00 -10.97
C GLU A 36 -9.02 -21.45 -9.57
N GLN A 37 -7.80 -21.50 -9.04
CA GLN A 37 -7.48 -20.94 -7.74
C GLN A 37 -7.71 -19.43 -7.68
N ALA A 38 -7.34 -18.68 -8.73
CA ALA A 38 -7.57 -17.25 -8.79
C ALA A 38 -9.07 -16.90 -8.79
N LEU A 39 -9.89 -17.69 -9.47
CA LEU A 39 -11.35 -17.55 -9.46
C LEU A 39 -11.94 -17.89 -8.08
N GLU A 40 -11.45 -18.92 -7.41
CA GLU A 40 -11.89 -19.26 -6.05
C GLU A 40 -11.57 -18.14 -5.05
N GLU A 41 -10.35 -17.58 -5.10
CA GLU A 41 -9.94 -16.45 -4.25
C GLU A 41 -10.83 -15.22 -4.51
N TRP A 42 -11.12 -14.92 -5.77
CA TRP A 42 -12.00 -13.80 -6.15
C TRP A 42 -13.45 -14.02 -5.70
N ASN A 43 -13.99 -15.23 -5.87
CA ASN A 43 -15.33 -15.57 -5.42
C ASN A 43 -15.44 -15.50 -3.89
N ALA A 44 -14.40 -15.93 -3.17
CA ALA A 44 -14.33 -15.81 -1.71
C ALA A 44 -14.35 -14.33 -1.28
N TYR A 45 -13.59 -13.46 -1.95
CA TYR A 45 -13.61 -12.01 -1.71
C TYR A 45 -15.00 -11.40 -1.91
N GLN A 46 -15.68 -11.71 -3.03
CA GLN A 46 -17.04 -11.22 -3.30
C GLN A 46 -18.03 -11.70 -2.24
N LYS A 47 -18.00 -13.00 -1.90
CA LYS A 47 -18.89 -13.58 -0.88
C LYS A 47 -18.66 -12.99 0.51
N ILE A 48 -17.42 -12.73 0.90
CA ILE A 48 -17.10 -12.04 2.14
C ILE A 48 -17.65 -10.60 2.13
N THR A 49 -17.48 -9.90 0.99
CA THR A 49 -18.04 -8.55 0.81
C THR A 49 -19.54 -8.53 1.03
N GLU A 50 -20.25 -9.46 0.43
CA GLU A 50 -21.71 -9.54 0.52
C GLU A 50 -22.20 -9.93 1.92
N LEU A 51 -21.54 -10.88 2.57
CA LEU A 51 -22.03 -11.47 3.83
C LEU A 51 -21.52 -10.75 5.08
N MET A 52 -20.36 -10.12 5.05
CA MET A 52 -19.71 -9.55 6.23
C MET A 52 -19.74 -8.02 6.28
N LEU A 53 -19.89 -7.35 5.15
CA LEU A 53 -19.95 -5.89 5.12
C LEU A 53 -21.41 -5.42 5.17
N ASP A 54 -21.62 -4.33 5.88
CA ASP A 54 -22.91 -3.65 6.01
C ASP A 54 -22.74 -2.14 5.67
N GLU A 55 -23.84 -1.40 5.67
CA GLU A 55 -23.82 0.04 5.34
C GLU A 55 -22.88 0.85 6.24
N THR A 56 -22.64 0.38 7.48
CA THR A 56 -21.74 1.06 8.41
C THR A 56 -20.28 0.94 8.02
N ASP A 57 -19.91 0.01 7.15
CA ASP A 57 -18.58 -0.22 6.63
C ASP A 57 -18.24 0.68 5.42
N TYR A 58 -19.23 1.39 4.92
CA TYR A 58 -19.08 2.27 3.79
C TYR A 58 -19.26 3.73 4.17
N GLN A 59 -18.61 4.59 3.42
CA GLN A 59 -18.80 6.03 3.48
C GLN A 59 -19.19 6.54 2.10
N GLN A 60 -20.28 7.29 2.05
CA GLN A 60 -20.70 7.96 0.83
C GLN A 60 -19.90 9.25 0.66
N ILE A 61 -19.19 9.36 -0.47
CA ILE A 61 -18.41 10.54 -0.84
C ILE A 61 -18.76 10.86 -2.30
N GLN A 62 -19.33 12.03 -2.56
CA GLN A 62 -19.75 12.44 -3.92
C GLN A 62 -20.62 11.38 -4.64
N GLY A 63 -21.52 10.73 -3.92
CA GLY A 63 -22.41 9.71 -4.49
C GLY A 63 -21.79 8.35 -4.76
N ARG A 64 -20.53 8.13 -4.35
CA ARG A 64 -19.85 6.83 -4.42
C ARG A 64 -19.63 6.26 -3.03
N ALA A 65 -19.80 4.95 -2.88
CA ALA A 65 -19.54 4.24 -1.62
C ALA A 65 -18.06 3.82 -1.55
N PHE A 66 -17.37 4.22 -0.49
CA PHE A 66 -15.98 3.86 -0.22
C PHE A 66 -15.90 3.04 1.06
N LYS A 67 -15.09 2.00 1.06
CA LYS A 67 -14.87 1.16 2.24
C LYS A 67 -14.10 1.91 3.32
N LYS A 68 -14.59 1.84 4.55
CA LYS A 68 -13.94 2.39 5.74
C LYS A 68 -12.95 1.39 6.34
N LYS A 69 -12.18 1.86 7.32
CA LYS A 69 -11.26 1.04 8.14
C LYS A 69 -11.94 -0.22 8.70
N SER A 70 -13.23 -0.17 9.06
CA SER A 70 -13.97 -1.33 9.58
C SER A 70 -14.06 -2.46 8.56
N ALA A 71 -14.35 -2.14 7.29
CA ALA A 71 -14.39 -3.10 6.20
C ALA A 71 -13.03 -3.82 6.03
N TRP A 72 -11.94 -3.07 5.98
CA TRP A 72 -10.59 -3.63 5.83
C TRP A 72 -10.19 -4.55 6.99
N ARG A 73 -10.62 -4.22 8.21
CA ARG A 73 -10.44 -5.10 9.37
C ARG A 73 -11.25 -6.39 9.26
N LYS A 74 -12.46 -6.34 8.71
CA LYS A 74 -13.30 -7.53 8.46
C LYS A 74 -12.60 -8.44 7.43
N TYR A 75 -12.05 -7.88 6.34
CA TYR A 75 -11.26 -8.66 5.38
C TYR A 75 -10.00 -9.26 6.02
N ALA A 76 -9.23 -8.48 6.76
CA ALA A 76 -8.05 -9.00 7.44
C ALA A 76 -8.41 -10.19 8.36
N ARG A 77 -9.53 -10.11 9.06
CA ARG A 77 -10.02 -11.21 9.91
C ARG A 77 -10.44 -12.42 9.08
N ALA A 78 -11.19 -12.23 8.00
CA ALA A 78 -11.73 -13.31 7.17
C ALA A 78 -10.63 -14.09 6.44
N PHE A 79 -9.60 -13.39 5.96
CA PHE A 79 -8.46 -14.00 5.25
C PHE A 79 -7.27 -14.35 6.15
N ASN A 80 -7.41 -14.21 7.49
CA ASN A 80 -6.32 -14.42 8.45
C ASN A 80 -5.06 -13.61 8.13
N ILE A 81 -5.24 -12.36 7.69
CA ILE A 81 -4.13 -11.47 7.36
C ILE A 81 -3.50 -10.95 8.65
N THR A 82 -2.19 -11.07 8.78
CA THR A 82 -1.40 -10.38 9.79
C THR A 82 -0.84 -9.08 9.22
N THR A 83 -0.70 -8.05 10.06
CA THR A 83 -0.13 -6.77 9.64
C THR A 83 1.03 -6.39 10.55
N GLU A 84 2.12 -5.88 9.95
CA GLU A 84 3.33 -5.47 10.64
C GLU A 84 3.78 -4.09 10.12
N ILE A 85 4.26 -3.24 11.02
CA ILE A 85 4.88 -1.97 10.64
C ILE A 85 6.33 -2.26 10.25
N ILE A 86 6.64 -2.06 8.96
CA ILE A 86 8.00 -2.28 8.42
C ILE A 86 8.86 -1.04 8.64
N ASP A 87 8.27 0.14 8.42
CA ASP A 87 8.97 1.41 8.59
C ASP A 87 8.02 2.51 9.04
N LYS A 88 8.56 3.52 9.72
CA LYS A 88 7.81 4.71 10.14
C LYS A 88 8.71 5.92 10.20
N ASP A 89 8.19 7.05 9.77
CA ASP A 89 8.80 8.36 9.96
C ASP A 89 7.79 9.32 10.59
N ILE A 90 8.21 10.06 11.63
CA ILE A 90 7.36 11.02 12.35
C ILE A 90 8.11 12.33 12.50
N VAL A 91 7.73 13.30 11.68
CA VAL A 91 8.28 14.65 11.71
C VAL A 91 7.56 15.49 12.76
N LYS A 92 8.32 16.12 13.65
CA LYS A 92 7.80 17.00 14.70
C LYS A 92 8.23 18.45 14.46
N THR A 93 7.44 19.38 14.98
CA THR A 93 7.79 20.79 15.06
C THR A 93 8.78 21.01 16.21
N ASP A 94 9.43 22.19 16.26
CA ASP A 94 10.33 22.61 17.38
C ASP A 94 9.63 22.55 18.75
N LYS A 95 8.32 22.67 18.79
CA LYS A 95 7.50 22.58 20.01
C LYS A 95 7.06 21.14 20.33
N GLY A 96 7.57 20.13 19.61
CA GLY A 96 7.30 18.71 19.85
C GLY A 96 5.94 18.20 19.31
N ALA A 97 5.15 19.03 18.64
CA ALA A 97 3.90 18.60 18.04
C ALA A 97 4.16 17.88 16.70
N VAL A 98 3.43 16.80 16.42
CA VAL A 98 3.55 16.07 15.16
C VAL A 98 3.06 16.97 14.01
N LYS A 99 3.94 17.14 13.01
CA LYS A 99 3.68 17.86 11.76
C LYS A 99 3.24 16.92 10.65
N GLU A 100 3.90 15.78 10.57
CA GLU A 100 3.69 14.77 9.52
C GLU A 100 4.06 13.39 10.05
N ALA A 101 3.39 12.35 9.55
CA ALA A 101 3.76 10.97 9.80
C ALA A 101 3.58 10.13 8.54
N SER A 102 4.49 9.20 8.33
CA SER A 102 4.41 8.17 7.30
C SER A 102 4.65 6.79 7.89
N PHE A 103 4.02 5.79 7.30
CA PHE A 103 4.17 4.39 7.68
C PHE A 103 4.25 3.52 6.43
N ILE A 104 5.06 2.47 6.52
CA ILE A 104 5.01 1.32 5.61
C ILE A 104 4.53 0.14 6.45
N VAL A 105 3.42 -0.45 6.02
CA VAL A 105 2.80 -1.61 6.68
C VAL A 105 2.81 -2.77 5.70
N ARG A 106 3.26 -3.94 6.16
CA ARG A 106 3.15 -5.21 5.46
C ARG A 106 1.92 -5.95 5.92
N ALA A 107 1.11 -6.40 4.98
CA ALA A 107 0.04 -7.37 5.18
C ALA A 107 0.50 -8.73 4.63
N THR A 108 0.30 -9.80 5.39
CA THR A 108 0.77 -11.15 5.03
C THR A 108 -0.35 -12.17 5.19
N LEU A 109 -0.58 -12.98 4.17
CA LEU A 109 -1.46 -14.16 4.22
C LEU A 109 -0.75 -15.34 4.89
N PRO A 110 -1.51 -16.34 5.41
CA PRO A 110 -0.93 -17.57 5.96
C PRO A 110 -0.06 -18.35 4.96
N THR A 111 -0.27 -18.16 3.66
CA THR A 111 0.54 -18.74 2.59
C THR A 111 1.93 -18.12 2.46
N GLY A 112 2.21 -17.02 3.17
CA GLY A 112 3.45 -16.26 3.06
C GLY A 112 3.41 -15.16 1.97
N ARG A 113 2.38 -15.10 1.13
CA ARG A 113 2.19 -13.98 0.18
C ARG A 113 1.95 -12.69 0.96
N TYR A 114 2.60 -11.61 0.56
CA TYR A 114 2.48 -10.32 1.23
C TYR A 114 2.35 -9.16 0.25
N ALA A 115 1.87 -8.04 0.76
CA ALA A 115 1.89 -6.75 0.08
C ALA A 115 2.24 -5.65 1.09
N ASP A 116 2.95 -4.64 0.63
CA ASP A 116 3.34 -3.48 1.44
C ASP A 116 2.49 -2.27 1.03
N GLY A 117 1.90 -1.61 2.03
CA GLY A 117 1.13 -0.40 1.84
C GLY A 117 1.83 0.80 2.49
N TRP A 118 1.94 1.89 1.76
CA TRP A 118 2.46 3.15 2.28
C TRP A 118 1.30 4.10 2.62
N GLY A 119 1.40 4.81 3.74
CA GLY A 119 0.43 5.81 4.17
C GLY A 119 1.09 7.01 4.81
N ASN A 120 0.66 8.19 4.40
CA ASN A 120 1.12 9.47 4.92
C ASN A 120 -0.07 10.30 5.42
N CYS A 121 0.18 11.15 6.41
CA CYS A 121 -0.75 12.20 6.84
C CYS A 121 0.04 13.39 7.37
N SER A 122 -0.36 14.59 6.94
CA SER A 122 0.24 15.84 7.39
C SER A 122 -0.78 16.75 8.05
N ARG A 123 -0.27 17.73 8.81
CA ARG A 123 -1.07 18.76 9.43
C ARG A 123 -1.79 19.66 8.41
N GLN A 124 -1.27 19.72 7.18
CA GLN A 124 -1.83 20.54 6.11
C GLN A 124 -3.15 19.96 5.55
N GLU A 125 -3.43 18.68 5.79
CA GLU A 125 -4.66 18.02 5.33
C GLU A 125 -5.93 18.43 6.10
N GLY A 126 -5.83 19.36 7.02
CA GLY A 126 -6.95 19.92 7.77
C GLY A 126 -6.68 20.11 9.25
N ASN A 127 -7.61 20.75 9.94
CA ASN A 127 -7.48 21.01 11.37
C ASN A 127 -7.59 19.68 12.15
N LYS A 128 -6.52 19.30 12.82
CA LYS A 128 -6.45 18.12 13.69
C LYS A 128 -6.53 18.59 15.14
N ALA A 129 -7.56 18.19 15.86
CA ALA A 129 -7.76 18.56 17.26
C ALA A 129 -6.61 18.04 18.14
N HIS A 130 -6.17 16.82 17.88
CA HIS A 130 -5.09 16.14 18.60
C HIS A 130 -4.00 15.68 17.63
N PRO A 131 -3.14 16.59 17.10
CA PRO A 131 -2.21 16.26 16.02
C PRO A 131 -1.23 15.12 16.36
N ASN A 132 -0.80 15.02 17.62
CA ASN A 132 0.11 13.96 18.05
C ASN A 132 -0.52 12.55 18.00
N HIS A 133 -1.83 12.46 18.05
CA HIS A 133 -2.58 11.22 17.92
C HIS A 133 -3.15 11.04 16.52
N ASP A 134 -3.84 12.06 16.01
CA ASP A 134 -4.65 11.96 14.80
C ASP A 134 -3.80 11.76 13.53
N ILE A 135 -2.65 12.44 13.44
CA ILE A 135 -1.76 12.36 12.28
C ILE A 135 -1.16 10.96 12.14
N PRO A 136 -0.48 10.39 13.15
CA PRO A 136 0.05 9.03 13.05
C PRO A 136 -1.04 7.97 12.87
N ALA A 137 -2.18 8.12 13.56
CA ALA A 137 -3.28 7.17 13.46
C ALA A 137 -3.90 7.15 12.06
N THR A 138 -4.00 8.32 11.40
CA THR A 138 -4.50 8.42 10.02
C THR A 138 -3.50 7.81 9.04
N ALA A 139 -2.22 8.18 9.14
CA ALA A 139 -1.16 7.65 8.28
C ALA A 139 -1.07 6.11 8.37
N MET A 140 -1.05 5.58 9.59
CA MET A 140 -1.04 4.13 9.82
C MET A 140 -2.29 3.43 9.27
N THR A 141 -3.46 4.06 9.41
CA THR A 141 -4.71 3.51 8.87
C THR A 141 -4.65 3.41 7.34
N ARG A 142 -4.15 4.44 6.66
CA ARG A 142 -3.97 4.45 5.20
C ARG A 142 -3.01 3.37 4.74
N ALA A 143 -1.85 3.26 5.41
CA ALA A 143 -0.87 2.23 5.10
C ALA A 143 -1.46 0.82 5.23
N THR A 144 -2.15 0.56 6.35
CA THR A 144 -2.76 -0.74 6.61
C THR A 144 -3.85 -1.08 5.59
N ASN A 145 -4.73 -0.13 5.27
CA ASN A 145 -5.82 -0.35 4.34
C ASN A 145 -5.28 -0.65 2.92
N ARG A 146 -4.26 0.08 2.47
CA ARG A 146 -3.59 -0.18 1.17
C ARG A 146 -2.94 -1.55 1.13
N ALA A 147 -2.15 -1.90 2.16
CA ALA A 147 -1.51 -3.21 2.22
C ALA A 147 -2.52 -4.36 2.12
N ILE A 148 -3.65 -4.26 2.80
CA ILE A 148 -4.71 -5.26 2.75
C ILE A 148 -5.37 -5.26 1.37
N ALA A 149 -5.72 -4.08 0.81
CA ALA A 149 -6.36 -3.95 -0.49
C ALA A 149 -5.50 -4.56 -1.61
N ASP A 150 -4.21 -4.25 -1.63
CA ASP A 150 -3.26 -4.76 -2.62
C ASP A 150 -3.05 -6.28 -2.47
N LEU A 151 -3.00 -6.78 -1.23
CA LEU A 151 -2.81 -8.20 -0.95
C LEU A 151 -3.96 -9.08 -1.47
N ILE A 152 -5.22 -8.61 -1.29
CA ILE A 152 -6.41 -9.36 -1.72
C ILE A 152 -6.87 -8.99 -3.13
N GLY A 153 -6.18 -8.07 -3.81
CA GLY A 153 -6.51 -7.66 -5.17
C GLY A 153 -7.79 -6.81 -5.28
N ALA A 154 -8.17 -6.12 -4.19
CA ALA A 154 -9.40 -5.33 -4.17
C ALA A 154 -9.37 -4.11 -5.08
N GLY A 155 -8.17 -3.57 -5.40
CA GLY A 155 -7.98 -2.48 -6.37
C GLY A 155 -8.73 -1.18 -6.06
N GLU A 156 -9.18 -1.00 -4.82
CA GLU A 156 -10.06 0.10 -4.43
C GLU A 156 -9.31 1.18 -3.63
N VAL A 157 -9.62 2.43 -3.93
CA VAL A 157 -9.18 3.58 -3.13
C VAL A 157 -9.96 3.63 -1.83
N THR A 158 -9.30 3.90 -0.71
CA THR A 158 -9.96 3.93 0.61
C THR A 158 -10.72 5.24 0.83
N ALA A 159 -11.76 5.19 1.66
CA ALA A 159 -12.57 6.38 2.00
C ALA A 159 -11.72 7.51 2.62
N GLU A 160 -10.72 7.14 3.42
CA GLU A 160 -9.80 8.07 4.09
C GLU A 160 -8.92 8.85 3.10
N GLU A 161 -8.55 8.22 1.98
CA GLU A 161 -7.74 8.85 0.93
C GLU A 161 -8.55 9.87 0.15
N ILE A 162 -9.74 9.51 -0.30
CA ILE A 162 -10.63 10.42 -1.03
C ILE A 162 -11.02 11.63 -0.17
N GLN A 163 -11.28 11.42 1.12
CA GLN A 163 -11.59 12.54 2.00
C GLN A 163 -10.44 13.54 2.14
N ALA A 164 -9.20 13.04 2.16
CA ALA A 164 -8.03 13.90 2.23
C ALA A 164 -7.89 14.75 0.96
N GLU A 165 -8.01 14.12 -0.21
CA GLU A 165 -7.95 14.83 -1.51
C GLU A 165 -9.01 15.93 -1.60
N LEU A 166 -10.26 15.62 -1.27
CA LEU A 166 -11.36 16.59 -1.30
C LEU A 166 -11.14 17.76 -0.35
N LYS A 167 -10.58 17.52 0.85
CA LYS A 167 -10.25 18.59 1.78
C LYS A 167 -9.13 19.48 1.25
N MET A 168 -8.08 18.88 0.66
CA MET A 168 -6.99 19.65 0.05
C MET A 168 -7.50 20.50 -1.12
N GLU A 169 -8.29 19.94 -2.02
CA GLU A 169 -8.91 20.71 -3.12
C GLU A 169 -9.77 21.87 -2.60
N ALA A 170 -10.58 21.65 -1.55
CA ALA A 170 -11.40 22.69 -0.97
C ALA A 170 -10.55 23.84 -0.38
N VAL A 171 -9.45 23.52 0.29
CA VAL A 171 -8.50 24.49 0.82
C VAL A 171 -7.83 25.28 -0.31
N GLU A 172 -7.38 24.61 -1.38
CA GLU A 172 -6.76 25.30 -2.52
C GLU A 172 -7.76 26.20 -3.25
N ARG A 173 -9.01 25.76 -3.44
CA ARG A 173 -10.08 26.60 -4.01
C ARG A 173 -10.37 27.83 -3.13
N ALA A 174 -10.37 27.66 -1.81
CA ALA A 174 -10.54 28.80 -0.88
C ALA A 174 -9.37 29.78 -0.96
N LYS A 175 -8.13 29.32 -0.99
CA LYS A 175 -6.93 30.15 -1.18
C LYS A 175 -6.95 30.90 -2.51
N ALA A 176 -7.35 30.24 -3.60
CA ALA A 176 -7.46 30.86 -4.92
C ALA A 176 -8.52 31.98 -4.95
N LYS A 177 -9.66 31.79 -4.26
CA LYS A 177 -10.68 32.85 -4.12
C LYS A 177 -10.17 34.06 -3.34
N LEU A 178 -9.43 33.82 -2.24
CA LEU A 178 -8.86 34.92 -1.44
C LEU A 178 -7.83 35.73 -2.22
N ARG A 179 -6.96 35.06 -3.04
CA ARG A 179 -6.01 35.75 -3.91
C ARG A 179 -6.74 36.66 -4.93
N LYS A 180 -7.75 36.12 -5.62
CA LYS A 180 -8.55 36.94 -6.58
C LYS A 180 -9.25 38.14 -5.93
N ASN A 181 -9.74 38.01 -4.72
CA ASN A 181 -10.38 39.12 -4.01
C ASN A 181 -9.36 40.19 -3.57
N ASN A 182 -8.13 39.81 -3.23
CA ASN A 182 -7.07 40.75 -2.88
C ASN A 182 -6.52 41.51 -4.13
N ASP A 183 -6.47 40.84 -5.28
CA ASP A 183 -6.04 41.50 -6.54
C ASP A 183 -7.06 42.52 -7.06
N VAL A 184 -8.35 42.41 -6.70
CA VAL A 184 -9.41 43.34 -7.09
C VAL A 184 -9.43 44.64 -6.24
N VAL A 185 -8.73 44.65 -5.11
CA VAL A 185 -8.73 45.84 -4.18
C VAL A 185 -7.64 46.85 -4.54
N ILE A 186 -6.74 46.57 -5.51
CA ILE A 186 -5.61 47.44 -5.86
C ILE A 186 -5.89 48.39 -7.05
N ASP A 187 -7.02 48.25 -7.74
CA ASP A 187 -7.36 49.06 -8.92
C ASP A 187 -8.42 50.17 -8.62
N VAL A 188 -8.37 50.79 -7.46
CA VAL A 188 -9.20 51.97 -7.17
C VAL A 188 -8.33 53.12 -6.67
N GLU A 189 -7.64 53.78 -7.62
CA GLU A 189 -7.27 55.22 -7.56
C GLU A 189 -7.48 55.87 -8.91
#